data_0f1f4514d851717d3534943a68ff1082
#
_entry.id   0f1f4514d851717d3534943a68ff1082
#
_cell.length_a   1.000
_cell.length_b   1.000
_cell.length_c   1.000
_cell.angle_alpha   90.00
_cell.angle_beta   90.00
_cell.angle_gamma   90.00
#
_symmetry.space_group_name_H-M   'P 1'
#
loop_
_entity.id
_entity.type
_entity.pdbx_description
1 polymer ?
#
loop_
_entity_poly.entity_id
_entity_poly.type
_entity_poly.pdbx_seq_one_letter_code
_entity_poly.pdbx_strand_id
1 'polypeptide(L)'
;MSQIVEFGEDSIRNLEIFLNEKNPQSIFLVTGKISYSKCGAEDKLLPILKSYNFTRFYDFEENPKIEDVEKGVDIFNEYRCDLIIAVGGGSVIDIAKLINFFNKKSKPFTSLFNSFLNKEDKHPFVAIPTTAGAGSEATHFAVVYANKLKYSIADNNLLPEMVLIDHSFLKSQPKRQMIISGLDAFCQGIESFWCVNSNEESLEFSRKAIAYSWSNLKEAVEGKNVLDNLAKAAYFAGKAINIT
;
A
#
# COMPACT_ATOMS: atom_id res chain seq x y z
N MET A 1 -8.10 -12.17 9.54
CA MET A 1 -6.94 -11.92 10.42
C MET A 1 -6.84 -10.43 10.65
N SER A 2 -6.45 -9.98 11.84
CA SER A 2 -6.19 -8.56 12.10
C SER A 2 -4.86 -8.20 11.44
N GLN A 3 -4.82 -7.06 10.75
CA GLN A 3 -3.62 -6.48 10.17
C GLN A 3 -2.67 -6.00 11.30
N ILE A 4 -1.38 -6.31 11.20
CA ILE A 4 -0.35 -5.77 12.10
C ILE A 4 0.01 -4.37 11.58
N VAL A 5 -0.12 -3.34 12.40
CA VAL A 5 0.13 -1.94 11.99
C VAL A 5 1.06 -1.26 12.97
N GLU A 6 2.17 -0.77 12.45
CA GLU A 6 3.21 -0.08 13.22
C GLU A 6 3.39 1.34 12.69
N PHE A 7 3.29 2.31 13.58
CA PHE A 7 3.46 3.73 13.28
C PHE A 7 4.75 4.27 13.91
N GLY A 8 5.36 5.21 13.24
CA GLY A 8 6.45 6.00 13.78
C GLY A 8 7.72 5.93 12.98
N GLU A 9 8.61 6.87 13.24
CA GLU A 9 9.96 6.87 12.68
C GLU A 9 10.68 5.59 13.15
N ASP A 10 11.32 4.89 12.23
CA ASP A 10 11.95 3.59 12.47
C ASP A 10 11.01 2.38 12.70
N SER A 11 9.68 2.52 12.46
CA SER A 11 8.76 1.35 12.48
C SER A 11 9.23 0.23 11.54
N ILE A 12 10.03 0.58 10.55
CA ILE A 12 10.66 -0.35 9.60
C ILE A 12 11.49 -1.45 10.26
N ARG A 13 11.98 -1.24 11.49
CA ARG A 13 12.74 -2.28 12.24
C ARG A 13 11.88 -3.50 12.57
N ASN A 14 10.56 -3.32 12.68
CA ASN A 14 9.64 -4.44 12.93
C ASN A 14 9.53 -5.39 11.73
N LEU A 15 10.00 -4.96 10.54
CA LEU A 15 10.12 -5.83 9.38
C LEU A 15 11.03 -7.03 9.65
N GLU A 16 12.15 -6.81 10.35
CA GLU A 16 13.10 -7.90 10.65
C GLU A 16 12.45 -8.99 11.51
N ILE A 17 11.63 -8.60 12.50
CA ILE A 17 10.89 -9.55 13.33
C ILE A 17 9.92 -10.36 12.48
N PHE A 18 9.15 -9.68 11.60
CA PHE A 18 8.20 -10.32 10.72
C PHE A 18 8.87 -11.28 9.72
N LEU A 19 9.99 -10.87 9.12
CA LEU A 19 10.74 -11.72 8.20
C LEU A 19 11.33 -12.96 8.90
N ASN A 20 11.84 -12.82 10.13
CA ASN A 20 12.32 -13.95 10.92
C ASN A 20 11.20 -14.94 11.26
N GLU A 21 10.00 -14.45 11.56
CA GLU A 21 8.82 -15.30 11.81
C GLU A 21 8.37 -16.04 10.53
N LYS A 22 8.29 -15.32 9.40
CA LYS A 22 7.83 -15.90 8.12
C LYS A 22 8.88 -16.77 7.43
N ASN A 23 10.16 -16.52 7.70
CA ASN A 23 11.31 -17.24 7.14
C ASN A 23 11.23 -17.43 5.61
N PRO A 24 11.08 -16.35 4.82
CA PRO A 24 10.89 -16.44 3.38
C PRO A 24 12.13 -16.97 2.67
N GLN A 25 11.94 -17.76 1.61
CA GLN A 25 13.02 -18.24 0.75
C GLN A 25 13.44 -17.17 -0.27
N SER A 26 12.49 -16.40 -0.77
CA SER A 26 12.74 -15.35 -1.74
C SER A 26 11.69 -14.24 -1.61
N ILE A 27 12.14 -13.00 -1.46
CA ILE A 27 11.28 -11.81 -1.27
C ILE A 27 11.07 -11.11 -2.60
N PHE A 28 9.83 -10.76 -2.92
CA PHE A 28 9.48 -9.89 -4.04
C PHE A 28 9.31 -8.45 -3.55
N LEU A 29 10.28 -7.58 -3.88
CA LEU A 29 10.30 -6.19 -3.46
C LEU A 29 9.73 -5.29 -4.55
N VAL A 30 8.50 -4.84 -4.40
CA VAL A 30 7.81 -3.93 -5.34
C VAL A 30 8.03 -2.49 -4.90
N THR A 31 8.61 -1.65 -5.77
CA THR A 31 8.94 -0.27 -5.38
C THR A 31 8.64 0.72 -6.50
N GLY A 32 8.53 2.00 -6.15
CA GLY A 32 8.65 3.05 -7.15
C GLY A 32 10.07 3.11 -7.73
N LYS A 33 10.19 3.51 -8.98
CA LYS A 33 11.47 3.54 -9.72
C LYS A 33 12.49 4.50 -9.09
N ILE A 34 12.05 5.70 -8.75
CA ILE A 34 12.90 6.78 -8.22
C ILE A 34 12.56 7.07 -6.74
N SER A 35 11.27 7.00 -6.38
CA SER A 35 10.79 7.38 -5.05
C SER A 35 11.38 6.52 -3.93
N TYR A 36 11.67 5.26 -4.20
CA TYR A 36 12.25 4.31 -3.24
C TYR A 36 13.59 4.78 -2.67
N SER A 37 14.52 5.15 -3.55
CA SER A 37 15.82 5.71 -3.12
C SER A 37 15.66 7.14 -2.59
N LYS A 38 14.86 7.97 -3.28
CA LYS A 38 14.72 9.38 -2.94
C LYS A 38 14.11 9.62 -1.56
N CYS A 39 13.21 8.75 -1.10
CA CYS A 39 12.59 8.88 0.23
C CYS A 39 13.45 8.31 1.38
N GLY A 40 14.60 7.69 1.08
CA GLY A 40 15.47 7.05 2.07
C GLY A 40 15.03 5.64 2.48
N ALA A 41 13.97 5.10 1.88
CA ALA A 41 13.52 3.75 2.19
C ALA A 41 14.54 2.67 1.78
N GLU A 42 15.27 2.90 0.68
CA GLU A 42 16.35 2.01 0.24
C GLU A 42 17.42 1.86 1.31
N ASP A 43 17.89 2.97 1.87
CA ASP A 43 18.95 2.96 2.90
C ASP A 43 18.53 2.25 4.18
N LYS A 44 17.25 2.36 4.56
CA LYS A 44 16.71 1.69 5.76
C LYS A 44 16.41 0.20 5.53
N LEU A 45 15.99 -0.18 4.32
CA LEU A 45 15.56 -1.55 4.01
C LEU A 45 16.73 -2.46 3.60
N LEU A 46 17.69 -1.96 2.82
CA LEU A 46 18.81 -2.78 2.34
C LEU A 46 19.57 -3.51 3.47
N PRO A 47 19.87 -2.89 4.63
CA PRO A 47 20.52 -3.59 5.73
C PRO A 47 19.74 -4.83 6.22
N ILE A 48 18.42 -4.74 6.25
CA ILE A 48 17.51 -5.82 6.66
C ILE A 48 17.46 -6.89 5.58
N LEU A 49 17.31 -6.50 4.32
CA LEU A 49 17.13 -7.42 3.19
C LEU A 49 18.41 -8.15 2.78
N LYS A 50 19.60 -7.69 3.17
CA LYS A 50 20.89 -8.33 2.85
C LYS A 50 20.97 -9.81 3.24
N SER A 51 20.23 -10.24 4.26
CA SER A 51 20.22 -11.61 4.76
C SER A 51 19.25 -12.52 3.98
N TYR A 52 18.52 -11.98 3.01
CA TYR A 52 17.51 -12.68 2.24
C TYR A 52 17.79 -12.62 0.74
N ASN A 53 17.35 -13.63 0.01
CA ASN A 53 17.25 -13.50 -1.45
C ASN A 53 16.06 -12.57 -1.75
N PHE A 54 16.27 -11.57 -2.61
CA PHE A 54 15.16 -10.72 -3.05
C PHE A 54 15.30 -10.29 -4.50
N THR A 55 14.16 -10.13 -5.16
CA THR A 55 14.04 -9.60 -6.51
C THR A 55 13.24 -8.31 -6.47
N ARG A 56 13.82 -7.21 -6.98
CA ARG A 56 13.17 -5.91 -7.02
C ARG A 56 12.42 -5.72 -8.33
N PHE A 57 11.11 -5.39 -8.23
CA PHE A 57 10.24 -5.03 -9.36
C PHE A 57 9.83 -3.56 -9.26
N TYR A 58 10.14 -2.78 -10.28
CA TYR A 58 9.88 -1.32 -10.33
C TYR A 58 9.57 -0.81 -11.74
N ASP A 59 9.55 -1.69 -12.74
CA ASP A 59 9.34 -1.34 -14.14
C ASP A 59 7.86 -1.47 -14.50
N PHE A 60 7.08 -0.51 -14.02
CA PHE A 60 5.66 -0.34 -14.26
C PHE A 60 5.30 1.15 -14.21
N GLU A 61 4.14 1.51 -14.77
CA GLU A 61 3.66 2.88 -14.81
C GLU A 61 2.78 3.22 -13.59
N GLU A 62 2.60 4.52 -13.34
CA GLU A 62 1.55 5.00 -12.44
C GLU A 62 0.18 4.52 -12.96
N ASN A 63 -0.76 4.25 -12.04
CA ASN A 63 -2.03 3.61 -12.36
C ASN A 63 -1.85 2.21 -12.98
N PRO A 64 -1.74 1.17 -12.15
CA PRO A 64 -1.37 -0.19 -12.55
C PRO A 64 -2.14 -0.68 -13.77
N LYS A 65 -1.42 -1.07 -14.82
CA LYS A 65 -1.99 -1.71 -16.00
C LYS A 65 -1.96 -3.23 -15.83
N ILE A 66 -2.90 -3.91 -16.45
CA ILE A 66 -2.96 -5.38 -16.34
C ILE A 66 -1.70 -6.04 -16.92
N GLU A 67 -1.11 -5.45 -17.94
CA GLU A 67 0.13 -5.91 -18.56
C GLU A 67 1.32 -5.83 -17.59
N ASP A 68 1.39 -4.77 -16.77
CA ASP A 68 2.40 -4.62 -15.73
C ASP A 68 2.22 -5.66 -14.61
N VAL A 69 0.96 -5.96 -14.26
CA VAL A 69 0.63 -7.02 -13.29
C VAL A 69 1.06 -8.39 -13.84
N GLU A 70 0.75 -8.69 -15.11
CA GLU A 70 1.13 -9.94 -15.76
C GLU A 70 2.66 -10.13 -15.78
N LYS A 71 3.41 -9.06 -16.12
CA LYS A 71 4.87 -9.04 -16.05
C LYS A 71 5.38 -9.30 -14.63
N GLY A 72 4.78 -8.63 -13.64
CA GLY A 72 5.14 -8.83 -12.24
C GLY A 72 4.89 -10.24 -11.74
N VAL A 73 3.78 -10.86 -12.15
CA VAL A 73 3.45 -12.26 -11.83
C VAL A 73 4.46 -13.22 -12.47
N ASP A 74 4.85 -13.00 -13.73
CA ASP A 74 5.84 -13.84 -14.40
C ASP A 74 7.18 -13.82 -13.66
N ILE A 75 7.66 -12.62 -13.28
CA ILE A 75 8.91 -12.45 -12.52
C ILE A 75 8.78 -13.06 -11.11
N PHE A 76 7.65 -12.84 -10.41
CA PHE A 76 7.38 -13.41 -9.10
C PHE A 76 7.54 -14.95 -9.13
N ASN A 77 6.94 -15.59 -10.12
CA ASN A 77 6.95 -17.04 -10.29
C ASN A 77 8.33 -17.56 -10.76
N GLU A 78 9.02 -16.85 -11.67
CA GLU A 78 10.36 -17.19 -12.15
C GLU A 78 11.37 -17.27 -10.99
N TYR A 79 11.34 -16.26 -10.09
CA TYR A 79 12.23 -16.21 -8.92
C TYR A 79 11.68 -16.95 -7.69
N ARG A 80 10.56 -17.65 -7.84
CA ARG A 80 9.90 -18.45 -6.78
C ARG A 80 9.74 -17.67 -5.48
N CYS A 81 9.32 -16.41 -5.61
CA CYS A 81 9.10 -15.57 -4.45
C CYS A 81 7.92 -16.08 -3.61
N ASP A 82 8.03 -15.97 -2.29
CA ASP A 82 7.05 -16.49 -1.33
C ASP A 82 6.62 -15.43 -0.29
N LEU A 83 7.16 -14.22 -0.39
CA LEU A 83 6.75 -13.04 0.40
C LEU A 83 6.85 -11.79 -0.46
N ILE A 84 5.90 -10.85 -0.27
CA ILE A 84 5.88 -9.56 -0.99
C ILE A 84 6.08 -8.40 -0.02
N ILE A 85 6.94 -7.45 -0.39
CA ILE A 85 7.10 -6.16 0.28
C ILE A 85 6.84 -5.07 -0.76
N ALA A 86 5.85 -4.20 -0.51
CA ALA A 86 5.57 -3.03 -1.34
C ALA A 86 6.05 -1.76 -0.64
N VAL A 87 6.89 -0.96 -1.30
CA VAL A 87 7.39 0.31 -0.77
C VAL A 87 7.08 1.44 -1.74
N GLY A 88 6.05 2.23 -1.45
CA GLY A 88 5.63 3.29 -2.36
C GLY A 88 4.27 3.89 -2.07
N GLY A 89 3.75 4.65 -3.02
CA GLY A 89 2.37 5.17 -2.96
C GLY A 89 1.34 4.12 -3.38
N GLY A 90 0.08 4.56 -3.50
CA GLY A 90 -1.07 3.69 -3.83
C GLY A 90 -0.83 2.78 -5.03
N SER A 91 -0.31 3.30 -6.15
CA SER A 91 -0.04 2.48 -7.35
C SER A 91 0.95 1.34 -7.11
N VAL A 92 1.99 1.56 -6.28
CA VAL A 92 2.96 0.51 -5.93
C VAL A 92 2.32 -0.56 -5.06
N ILE A 93 1.51 -0.14 -4.09
CA ILE A 93 0.80 -1.07 -3.19
C ILE A 93 -0.25 -1.86 -3.97
N ASP A 94 -1.00 -1.20 -4.85
CA ASP A 94 -2.03 -1.86 -5.66
C ASP A 94 -1.45 -2.89 -6.63
N ILE A 95 -0.33 -2.58 -7.31
CA ILE A 95 0.31 -3.57 -8.20
C ILE A 95 0.85 -4.77 -7.41
N ALA A 96 1.41 -4.55 -6.21
CA ALA A 96 1.85 -5.63 -5.34
C ALA A 96 0.69 -6.53 -4.87
N LYS A 97 -0.45 -5.93 -4.51
CA LYS A 97 -1.70 -6.64 -4.20
C LYS A 97 -2.16 -7.51 -5.36
N LEU A 98 -2.18 -6.94 -6.57
CA LEU A 98 -2.62 -7.63 -7.78
C LEU A 98 -1.68 -8.76 -8.17
N ILE A 99 -0.36 -8.58 -8.04
CA ILE A 99 0.61 -9.65 -8.25
C ILE A 99 0.36 -10.79 -7.27
N ASN A 100 0.15 -10.47 -5.97
CA ASN A 100 -0.20 -11.48 -4.96
C ASN A 100 -1.53 -12.18 -5.28
N PHE A 101 -2.50 -11.45 -5.82
CA PHE A 101 -3.81 -11.97 -6.18
C PHE A 101 -3.77 -12.91 -7.38
N PHE A 102 -2.93 -12.63 -8.37
CA PHE A 102 -2.92 -13.34 -9.64
C PHE A 102 -1.79 -14.38 -9.78
N ASN A 103 -0.84 -14.47 -8.84
CA ASN A 103 0.38 -15.29 -9.01
C ASN A 103 0.14 -16.77 -9.30
N LYS A 104 -1.00 -17.34 -8.85
CA LYS A 104 -1.39 -18.75 -9.11
C LYS A 104 -2.52 -18.88 -10.12
N LYS A 105 -2.89 -17.81 -10.81
CA LYS A 105 -4.01 -17.81 -11.76
C LYS A 105 -3.53 -17.93 -13.20
N SER A 106 -4.40 -18.46 -14.05
CA SER A 106 -4.14 -18.56 -15.49
C SER A 106 -4.52 -17.27 -16.20
N LYS A 107 -3.67 -16.81 -17.11
CA LYS A 107 -4.00 -15.68 -18.00
C LYS A 107 -5.09 -16.06 -19.02
N PRO A 108 -5.89 -15.12 -19.53
CA PRO A 108 -5.84 -13.67 -19.24
C PRO A 108 -6.51 -13.32 -17.92
N PHE A 109 -5.86 -12.49 -17.09
CA PHE A 109 -6.36 -12.12 -15.78
C PHE A 109 -7.65 -11.29 -15.81
N THR A 110 -7.94 -10.63 -16.92
CA THR A 110 -9.20 -9.87 -17.11
C THR A 110 -10.46 -10.72 -16.92
N SER A 111 -10.41 -12.02 -17.21
CA SER A 111 -11.50 -12.94 -16.96
C SER A 111 -11.74 -13.24 -15.48
N LEU A 112 -10.79 -12.85 -14.61
CA LEU A 112 -10.78 -13.17 -13.18
C LEU A 112 -11.11 -11.96 -12.30
N PHE A 113 -11.46 -10.79 -12.87
CA PHE A 113 -11.72 -9.57 -12.08
C PHE A 113 -12.88 -9.71 -11.09
N ASN A 114 -13.77 -10.66 -11.30
CA ASN A 114 -14.88 -10.98 -10.40
C ASN A 114 -14.66 -12.31 -9.64
N SER A 115 -13.44 -12.84 -9.64
CA SER A 115 -13.13 -14.12 -8.99
C SER A 115 -12.68 -13.88 -7.55
N PHE A 116 -13.07 -14.79 -6.66
CA PHE A 116 -12.57 -14.80 -5.27
C PHE A 116 -11.38 -15.75 -5.15
N LEU A 117 -10.39 -15.36 -4.35
CA LEU A 117 -9.28 -16.23 -3.98
C LEU A 117 -9.66 -17.19 -2.86
N ASN A 118 -9.09 -18.39 -2.89
CA ASN A 118 -9.02 -19.23 -1.71
C ASN A 118 -7.93 -18.67 -0.76
N LYS A 119 -8.13 -18.77 0.56
CA LYS A 119 -7.18 -18.27 1.57
C LYS A 119 -5.78 -18.87 1.46
N GLU A 120 -5.65 -20.06 0.88
CA GLU A 120 -4.39 -20.79 0.71
C GLU A 120 -3.52 -20.25 -0.42
N ASP A 121 -4.06 -19.36 -1.25
CA ASP A 121 -3.37 -18.83 -2.43
C ASP A 121 -2.60 -17.52 -2.14
N LYS A 122 -2.69 -16.98 -0.92
CA LYS A 122 -2.08 -15.71 -0.55
C LYS A 122 -0.68 -15.91 0.05
N HIS A 123 0.31 -15.15 -0.44
CA HIS A 123 1.61 -15.03 0.21
C HIS A 123 1.60 -13.92 1.28
N PRO A 124 2.46 -14.00 2.32
CA PRO A 124 2.64 -12.91 3.27
C PRO A 124 2.95 -11.60 2.54
N PHE A 125 2.29 -10.51 2.96
CA PHE A 125 2.39 -9.23 2.29
C PHE A 125 2.58 -8.09 3.28
N VAL A 126 3.65 -7.31 3.09
CA VAL A 126 3.98 -6.12 3.87
C VAL A 126 3.82 -4.88 3.00
N ALA A 127 3.08 -3.88 3.46
CA ALA A 127 2.96 -2.58 2.81
C ALA A 127 3.67 -1.48 3.61
N ILE A 128 4.47 -0.67 2.92
CA ILE A 128 5.25 0.44 3.45
C ILE A 128 4.91 1.69 2.62
N PRO A 129 3.90 2.48 3.01
CA PRO A 129 3.49 3.65 2.25
C PRO A 129 4.55 4.75 2.31
N THR A 130 4.76 5.44 1.18
CA THR A 130 5.64 6.62 1.06
C THR A 130 4.87 7.88 0.66
N THR A 131 3.53 7.79 0.61
CA THR A 131 2.61 8.91 0.39
C THR A 131 1.48 8.85 1.42
N ALA A 132 0.93 9.99 1.78
CA ALA A 132 -0.16 10.10 2.75
C ALA A 132 -1.47 10.50 2.04
N GLY A 133 -2.09 9.57 1.31
CA GLY A 133 -3.28 9.86 0.49
C GLY A 133 -4.24 8.69 0.41
N ALA A 134 -4.08 7.85 -0.59
CA ALA A 134 -5.03 6.79 -0.95
C ALA A 134 -5.34 5.76 0.16
N GLY A 135 -4.47 5.60 1.17
CA GLY A 135 -4.67 4.60 2.23
C GLY A 135 -4.71 3.15 1.71
N SER A 136 -4.10 2.88 0.54
CA SER A 136 -4.12 1.54 -0.08
C SER A 136 -3.59 0.45 0.85
N GLU A 137 -2.68 0.78 1.76
CA GLU A 137 -2.14 -0.12 2.78
C GLU A 137 -3.19 -0.63 3.77
N ALA A 138 -4.30 0.11 3.92
CA ALA A 138 -5.38 -0.20 4.85
C ALA A 138 -6.60 -0.84 4.19
N THR A 139 -6.59 -1.05 2.86
CA THR A 139 -7.76 -1.48 2.10
C THR A 139 -7.63 -2.89 1.53
N HIS A 140 -8.76 -3.56 1.33
CA HIS A 140 -8.88 -4.80 0.58
C HIS A 140 -9.20 -4.57 -0.91
N PHE A 141 -9.01 -3.34 -1.38
CA PHE A 141 -9.19 -2.96 -2.79
C PHE A 141 -7.85 -2.83 -3.50
N ALA A 142 -7.86 -3.06 -4.80
CA ALA A 142 -6.76 -2.69 -5.69
C ALA A 142 -7.32 -2.23 -7.04
N VAL A 143 -6.76 -1.14 -7.56
CA VAL A 143 -7.15 -0.58 -8.86
C VAL A 143 -6.26 -1.14 -9.95
N VAL A 144 -6.88 -1.52 -11.08
CA VAL A 144 -6.16 -1.94 -12.30
C VAL A 144 -6.84 -1.36 -13.53
N TYR A 145 -6.04 -1.01 -14.52
CA TYR A 145 -6.52 -0.58 -15.82
C TYR A 145 -6.31 -1.69 -16.85
N ALA A 146 -7.39 -2.04 -17.56
CA ALA A 146 -7.35 -2.97 -18.67
C ALA A 146 -8.18 -2.41 -19.82
N ASN A 147 -7.66 -2.43 -21.05
CA ASN A 147 -8.33 -1.88 -22.23
C ASN A 147 -8.85 -0.44 -22.04
N LYS A 148 -8.07 0.41 -21.35
CA LYS A 148 -8.39 1.81 -20.99
C LYS A 148 -9.57 1.96 -20.01
N LEU A 149 -10.08 0.88 -19.45
CA LEU A 149 -11.13 0.89 -18.42
C LEU A 149 -10.49 0.70 -17.04
N LYS A 150 -11.03 1.40 -16.05
CA LYS A 150 -10.64 1.26 -14.65
C LYS A 150 -11.49 0.18 -13.99
N TYR A 151 -10.82 -0.77 -13.35
CA TYR A 151 -11.45 -1.79 -12.51
C TYR A 151 -10.98 -1.64 -11.07
N SER A 152 -11.87 -1.87 -10.13
CA SER A 152 -11.55 -2.00 -8.71
C SER A 152 -11.82 -3.44 -8.30
N ILE A 153 -10.76 -4.15 -7.93
CA ILE A 153 -10.86 -5.53 -7.45
C ILE A 153 -10.96 -5.45 -5.93
N ALA A 154 -11.97 -6.11 -5.37
CA ALA A 154 -12.23 -6.16 -3.94
C ALA A 154 -12.15 -7.60 -3.46
N ASP A 155 -11.18 -7.91 -2.60
CA ASP A 155 -11.03 -9.22 -1.96
C ASP A 155 -10.24 -9.07 -0.65
N ASN A 156 -10.69 -9.73 0.42
CA ASN A 156 -10.02 -9.67 1.72
C ASN A 156 -8.56 -10.15 1.68
N ASN A 157 -8.18 -10.96 0.70
CA ASN A 157 -6.81 -11.41 0.52
C ASN A 157 -5.88 -10.31 -0.01
N LEU A 158 -6.41 -9.22 -0.56
CA LEU A 158 -5.63 -8.04 -0.98
C LEU A 158 -5.16 -7.19 0.21
N LEU A 159 -5.76 -7.37 1.39
CA LEU A 159 -5.35 -6.63 2.58
C LEU A 159 -3.94 -7.08 3.00
N PRO A 160 -2.97 -6.15 3.14
CA PRO A 160 -1.65 -6.47 3.67
C PRO A 160 -1.72 -7.11 5.06
N GLU A 161 -0.87 -8.07 5.34
CA GLU A 161 -0.77 -8.70 6.66
C GLU A 161 -0.07 -7.75 7.66
N MET A 162 0.94 -7.02 7.18
CA MET A 162 1.66 -6.03 7.97
C MET A 162 1.75 -4.69 7.23
N VAL A 163 1.60 -3.61 7.98
CA VAL A 163 1.77 -2.23 7.50
C VAL A 163 2.77 -1.51 8.39
N LEU A 164 3.79 -0.93 7.76
CA LEU A 164 4.83 -0.15 8.44
C LEU A 164 4.75 1.30 7.96
N ILE A 165 4.30 2.20 8.82
CA ILE A 165 4.08 3.61 8.49
C ILE A 165 5.17 4.45 9.12
N ASP A 166 6.30 4.56 8.41
CA ASP A 166 7.40 5.46 8.77
C ASP A 166 7.20 6.81 8.05
N HIS A 167 6.75 7.81 8.81
CA HIS A 167 6.48 9.13 8.27
C HIS A 167 7.74 9.85 7.74
N SER A 168 8.95 9.36 8.07
CA SER A 168 10.18 9.94 7.52
C SER A 168 10.26 9.80 6.01
N PHE A 169 9.62 8.78 5.42
CA PHE A 169 9.54 8.57 3.97
C PHE A 169 8.69 9.63 3.24
N LEU A 170 7.85 10.36 3.97
CA LEU A 170 7.06 11.46 3.42
C LEU A 170 7.86 12.75 3.25
N LYS A 171 9.00 12.90 3.92
CA LYS A 171 9.81 14.15 3.94
C LYS A 171 10.28 14.57 2.54
N SER A 172 10.53 13.63 1.64
CA SER A 172 11.02 13.90 0.28
C SER A 172 9.91 14.16 -0.75
N GLN A 173 8.66 14.08 -0.32
CA GLN A 173 7.51 14.23 -1.21
C GLN A 173 7.42 15.69 -1.73
N PRO A 174 7.24 15.94 -3.04
CA PRO A 174 7.02 17.27 -3.57
C PRO A 174 5.77 17.91 -2.93
N LYS A 175 5.81 19.21 -2.64
CA LYS A 175 4.67 19.93 -2.04
C LYS A 175 3.36 19.70 -2.77
N ARG A 176 3.37 19.73 -4.11
CA ARG A 176 2.17 19.46 -4.92
C ARG A 176 1.61 18.07 -4.62
N GLN A 177 2.47 17.05 -4.56
CA GLN A 177 2.03 15.68 -4.28
C GLN A 177 1.51 15.54 -2.85
N MET A 178 2.13 16.22 -1.89
CA MET A 178 1.66 16.26 -0.50
C MET A 178 0.25 16.85 -0.39
N ILE A 179 -0.02 17.95 -1.12
CA ILE A 179 -1.34 18.57 -1.17
C ILE A 179 -2.37 17.60 -1.78
N ILE A 180 -2.06 17.03 -2.94
CA ILE A 180 -2.96 16.09 -3.63
C ILE A 180 -3.27 14.90 -2.72
N SER A 181 -2.26 14.27 -2.15
CA SER A 181 -2.42 13.12 -1.25
C SER A 181 -3.23 13.48 -0.01
N GLY A 182 -2.90 14.60 0.66
CA GLY A 182 -3.62 15.00 1.86
C GLY A 182 -5.08 15.38 1.62
N LEU A 183 -5.37 15.98 0.45
CA LEU A 183 -6.75 16.23 0.03
C LEU A 183 -7.49 14.93 -0.32
N ASP A 184 -6.81 13.96 -0.93
CA ASP A 184 -7.37 12.64 -1.20
C ASP A 184 -7.82 11.95 0.09
N ALA A 185 -6.95 11.89 1.11
CA ALA A 185 -7.28 11.34 2.42
C ALA A 185 -8.45 12.10 3.10
N PHE A 186 -8.48 13.44 2.97
CA PHE A 186 -9.57 14.26 3.49
C PHE A 186 -10.90 13.95 2.81
N CYS A 187 -10.92 13.90 1.46
CA CYS A 187 -12.12 13.63 0.68
C CYS A 187 -12.64 12.21 0.96
N GLN A 188 -11.76 11.21 0.99
CA GLN A 188 -12.15 9.83 1.34
C GLN A 188 -12.77 9.76 2.75
N GLY A 189 -12.22 10.49 3.71
CA GLY A 189 -12.80 10.61 5.04
C GLY A 189 -14.23 11.17 5.01
N ILE A 190 -14.47 12.22 4.21
CA ILE A 190 -15.80 12.82 4.06
C ILE A 190 -16.75 11.85 3.33
N GLU A 191 -16.32 11.26 2.22
CA GLU A 191 -17.12 10.32 1.43
C GLU A 191 -17.58 9.13 2.28
N SER A 192 -16.67 8.55 3.07
CA SER A 192 -17.01 7.48 4.00
C SER A 192 -17.95 7.95 5.12
N PHE A 193 -17.82 9.21 5.57
CA PHE A 193 -18.63 9.75 6.67
C PHE A 193 -20.11 9.83 6.31
N TRP A 194 -20.45 10.22 5.09
CA TRP A 194 -21.83 10.32 4.63
C TRP A 194 -22.30 9.15 3.74
N CYS A 195 -21.47 8.11 3.60
CA CYS A 195 -21.86 6.91 2.86
C CYS A 195 -23.07 6.23 3.52
N VAL A 196 -24.01 5.74 2.69
CA VAL A 196 -25.18 5.03 3.18
C VAL A 196 -24.88 3.73 3.92
N ASN A 197 -23.69 3.15 3.67
CA ASN A 197 -23.21 1.94 4.33
C ASN A 197 -22.36 2.23 5.57
N SER A 198 -22.24 3.51 6.00
CA SER A 198 -21.44 3.86 7.16
C SER A 198 -22.00 3.23 8.44
N ASN A 199 -21.11 2.85 9.33
CA ASN A 199 -21.42 2.34 10.66
C ASN A 199 -20.55 3.06 11.72
N GLU A 200 -20.72 2.74 12.99
CA GLU A 200 -19.99 3.44 14.06
C GLU A 200 -18.47 3.34 13.89
N GLU A 201 -17.93 2.19 13.45
CA GLU A 201 -16.50 1.98 13.23
C GLU A 201 -15.99 2.84 12.07
N SER A 202 -16.68 2.83 10.92
CA SER A 202 -16.28 3.66 9.77
C SER A 202 -16.40 5.15 10.09
N LEU A 203 -17.42 5.57 10.84
CA LEU A 203 -17.58 6.95 11.29
C LEU A 203 -16.45 7.40 12.22
N GLU A 204 -15.96 6.53 13.10
CA GLU A 204 -14.79 6.84 13.94
C GLU A 204 -13.53 7.04 13.10
N PHE A 205 -13.25 6.15 12.15
CA PHE A 205 -12.12 6.29 11.24
C PHE A 205 -12.26 7.53 10.35
N SER A 206 -13.43 7.82 9.82
CA SER A 206 -13.71 9.02 9.02
C SER A 206 -13.43 10.30 9.80
N ARG A 207 -13.91 10.42 11.04
CA ARG A 207 -13.63 11.59 11.90
C ARG A 207 -12.14 11.77 12.13
N LYS A 208 -11.39 10.68 12.39
CA LYS A 208 -9.93 10.73 12.54
C LYS A 208 -9.24 11.20 11.25
N ALA A 209 -9.62 10.63 10.10
CA ALA A 209 -9.07 11.01 8.80
C ALA A 209 -9.30 12.50 8.51
N ILE A 210 -10.53 12.98 8.67
CA ILE A 210 -10.91 14.39 8.46
C ILE A 210 -10.13 15.31 9.42
N ALA A 211 -10.11 15.00 10.71
CA ALA A 211 -9.47 15.85 11.72
C ALA A 211 -7.96 15.95 11.49
N TYR A 212 -7.29 14.83 11.25
CA TYR A 212 -5.84 14.82 10.99
C TYR A 212 -5.49 15.53 9.67
N SER A 213 -6.24 15.32 8.58
CA SER A 213 -5.99 16.01 7.32
C SER A 213 -6.23 17.51 7.45
N TRP A 214 -7.40 17.91 7.95
CA TRP A 214 -7.77 19.33 8.07
C TRP A 214 -6.80 20.14 8.92
N SER A 215 -6.42 19.62 10.08
CA SER A 215 -5.56 20.33 11.02
C SER A 215 -4.10 20.41 10.57
N ASN A 216 -3.63 19.46 9.73
CA ASN A 216 -2.19 19.31 9.51
C ASN A 216 -1.75 19.56 8.06
N LEU A 217 -2.64 19.52 7.06
CA LEU A 217 -2.24 19.63 5.65
C LEU A 217 -1.56 20.98 5.36
N LYS A 218 -2.14 22.10 5.82
CA LYS A 218 -1.54 23.43 5.64
C LYS A 218 -0.18 23.52 6.31
N GLU A 219 -0.09 23.05 7.55
CA GLU A 219 1.15 23.05 8.33
C GLU A 219 2.27 22.22 7.68
N ALA A 220 1.92 21.05 7.14
CA ALA A 220 2.87 20.21 6.40
C ALA A 220 3.42 20.92 5.17
N VAL A 221 2.56 21.60 4.40
CA VAL A 221 2.95 22.37 3.20
C VAL A 221 3.86 23.56 3.58
N GLU A 222 3.68 24.12 4.76
CA GLU A 222 4.53 25.17 5.34
C GLU A 222 5.86 24.62 5.90
N GLY A 223 6.04 23.29 5.90
CA GLY A 223 7.27 22.62 6.34
C GLY A 223 7.33 22.32 7.84
N LYS A 224 6.19 22.39 8.56
CA LYS A 224 6.12 21.98 9.96
C LYS A 224 6.19 20.47 10.09
N ASN A 225 6.64 19.98 11.25
CA ASN A 225 6.81 18.55 11.53
C ASN A 225 5.46 17.91 11.95
N VAL A 226 4.58 17.68 10.97
CA VAL A 226 3.24 17.09 11.16
C VAL A 226 2.97 15.90 10.23
N LEU A 227 4.02 15.35 9.62
CA LEU A 227 3.91 14.27 8.64
C LEU A 227 3.35 12.97 9.23
N ASP A 228 3.62 12.72 10.52
CA ASP A 228 3.04 11.59 11.25
C ASP A 228 1.50 11.67 11.26
N ASN A 229 0.94 12.87 11.48
CA ASN A 229 -0.50 13.08 11.47
C ASN A 229 -1.10 12.90 10.07
N LEU A 230 -0.42 13.33 9.01
CA LEU A 230 -0.87 13.08 7.64
C LEU A 230 -0.83 11.59 7.28
N ALA A 231 0.21 10.87 7.71
CA ALA A 231 0.29 9.42 7.52
C ALA A 231 -0.87 8.69 8.22
N LYS A 232 -1.19 9.09 9.45
CA LYS A 232 -2.37 8.59 10.19
C LYS A 232 -3.68 8.93 9.48
N ALA A 233 -3.80 10.16 8.92
CA ALA A 233 -4.98 10.56 8.17
C ALA A 233 -5.24 9.61 6.99
N ALA A 234 -4.22 9.33 6.18
CA ALA A 234 -4.32 8.42 5.04
C ALA A 234 -4.71 7.00 5.46
N TYR A 235 -4.05 6.47 6.50
CA TYR A 235 -4.38 5.14 7.01
C TYR A 235 -5.84 5.06 7.50
N PHE A 236 -6.31 6.04 8.28
CA PHE A 236 -7.69 6.06 8.76
C PHE A 236 -8.71 6.28 7.63
N ALA A 237 -8.37 7.07 6.60
CA ALA A 237 -9.20 7.20 5.41
C ALA A 237 -9.36 5.84 4.70
N GLY A 238 -8.25 5.11 4.51
CA GLY A 238 -8.28 3.76 3.96
C GLY A 238 -9.10 2.78 4.83
N LYS A 239 -8.99 2.85 6.16
CA LYS A 239 -9.80 2.04 7.08
C LYS A 239 -11.29 2.36 6.97
N ALA A 240 -11.66 3.64 6.85
CA ALA A 240 -13.04 4.06 6.71
C ALA A 240 -13.64 3.54 5.39
N ILE A 241 -12.96 3.79 4.26
CA ILE A 241 -13.44 3.39 2.94
C ILE A 241 -13.46 1.87 2.74
N ASN A 242 -12.67 1.15 3.53
CA ASN A 242 -12.65 -0.32 3.52
C ASN A 242 -13.93 -0.95 4.11
N ILE A 243 -14.75 -0.16 4.80
CA ILE A 243 -16.01 -0.58 5.43
C ILE A 243 -17.21 -0.08 4.63
N THR A 244 -17.09 1.09 3.99
CA THR A 244 -18.18 1.79 3.30
C THR A 244 -18.15 1.57 1.80
#